data_1331a87a0b165becf91c782cce9dbce3
#
_entry.id   1331a87a0b165becf91c782cce9dbce3
#
_cell.length_a   1.000
_cell.length_b   1.000
_cell.length_c   1.000
_cell.angle_alpha   90.00
_cell.angle_beta   90.00
_cell.angle_gamma   90.00
#
_symmetry.space_group_name_H-M   'P 1'
#
loop_
_entity.id
_entity.type
_entity.pdbx_description
1 polymer ?
#
loop_
_entity_poly.entity_id
_entity_poly.type
_entity_poly.pdbx_seq_one_letter_code
_entity_poly.pdbx_strand_id
1 'polypeptide(L)'
;MKKLLYSYLIFILFLSSCARERHYIRISAPEERAEDITGFYVVNGERYYPLPDSMGFIETGKASWYGEDFHGRPTSSGEIFDMYKKTAAHKTLPIGTYVKVINLENNESTIVRINDRGPFVKGRIIDLSYGAAKEIHIAVPGSADVKIIALGKEIGELRSEDGSIPLLDIKEFETGEFTVQVGAFKEKNNALYLAERLKVIFDYVNIMEYIDKDNQIFFRLHVSKSTTLAKAGEIEKRLEDMGFTESFIVRI
;
A
#
# COMPACT_ATOMS: atom_id res chain seq x y z
N MET A 1 30.91 69.90 -36.47
CA MET A 1 29.71 69.11 -36.78
C MET A 1 29.92 67.71 -36.11
N LYS A 2 29.36 67.51 -34.97
CA LYS A 2 29.54 66.26 -34.17
C LYS A 2 28.32 65.35 -34.43
N LYS A 3 28.54 64.17 -34.98
CA LYS A 3 27.53 63.14 -35.13
C LYS A 3 27.42 62.38 -33.82
N LEU A 4 26.25 62.41 -33.17
CA LEU A 4 25.89 61.57 -32.05
C LEU A 4 25.54 60.17 -32.56
N LEU A 5 26.26 59.15 -32.13
CA LEU A 5 25.90 57.75 -32.28
C LEU A 5 25.07 57.38 -31.06
N TYR A 6 23.80 57.03 -31.25
CA TYR A 6 22.95 56.37 -30.27
C TYR A 6 23.25 54.87 -30.29
N SER A 7 23.86 54.39 -29.22
CA SER A 7 24.05 52.97 -28.99
C SER A 7 22.80 52.43 -28.32
N TYR A 8 22.01 51.61 -29.03
CA TYR A 8 20.91 50.82 -28.45
C TYR A 8 21.50 49.62 -27.76
N LEU A 9 21.49 49.63 -26.42
CA LEU A 9 21.81 48.49 -25.59
C LEU A 9 20.55 47.59 -25.50
N ILE A 10 20.52 46.52 -26.30
CA ILE A 10 19.47 45.51 -26.21
C ILE A 10 19.81 44.62 -24.99
N PHE A 11 19.03 44.77 -23.92
CA PHE A 11 19.11 43.95 -22.75
C PHE A 11 18.32 42.65 -23.04
N ILE A 12 19.03 41.60 -23.48
CA ILE A 12 18.43 40.26 -23.66
C ILE A 12 18.33 39.64 -22.26
N LEU A 13 17.13 39.67 -21.70
CA LEU A 13 16.76 38.89 -20.53
C LEU A 13 16.76 37.40 -20.93
N PHE A 14 17.83 36.69 -20.59
CA PHE A 14 17.81 35.21 -20.53
C PHE A 14 16.92 34.79 -19.39
N LEU A 15 15.67 34.49 -19.71
CA LEU A 15 14.82 33.65 -18.84
C LEU A 15 15.42 32.24 -18.89
N SER A 16 16.32 31.91 -17.97
CA SER A 16 16.68 30.52 -17.69
C SER A 16 15.45 29.82 -17.15
N SER A 17 14.66 29.28 -18.08
CA SER A 17 13.70 28.24 -17.77
C SER A 17 14.52 27.06 -17.18
N CYS A 18 14.50 26.91 -15.87
CA CYS A 18 14.94 25.69 -15.20
C CYS A 18 13.99 24.57 -15.61
N ALA A 19 14.11 24.07 -16.82
CA ALA A 19 13.56 22.80 -17.20
C ALA A 19 14.32 21.75 -16.37
N ARG A 20 13.68 21.27 -15.33
CA ARG A 20 14.16 20.17 -14.53
C ARG A 20 14.17 18.94 -15.44
N GLU A 21 15.32 18.68 -16.11
CA GLU A 21 15.52 17.44 -16.85
C GLU A 21 15.30 16.27 -15.90
N ARG A 22 14.19 15.57 -16.09
CA ARG A 22 13.98 14.28 -15.44
C ARG A 22 14.88 13.27 -16.16
N HIS A 23 16.02 13.00 -15.60
CA HIS A 23 16.84 11.89 -16.04
C HIS A 23 16.14 10.58 -15.68
N TYR A 24 15.46 10.00 -16.65
CA TYR A 24 14.96 8.63 -16.54
C TYR A 24 16.14 7.68 -16.76
N ILE A 25 16.66 7.11 -15.71
CA ILE A 25 17.60 6.00 -15.82
C ILE A 25 16.76 4.76 -16.18
N ARG A 26 16.91 4.30 -17.41
CA ARG A 26 16.30 3.05 -17.89
C ARG A 26 17.09 1.90 -17.26
N ILE A 27 16.65 1.42 -16.11
CA ILE A 27 17.15 0.20 -15.50
C ILE A 27 16.32 -0.93 -16.11
N SER A 28 16.97 -1.94 -16.69
CA SER A 28 16.31 -3.19 -17.04
C SER A 28 15.69 -3.75 -15.77
N ALA A 29 14.37 -3.85 -15.76
CA ALA A 29 13.66 -4.52 -14.67
C ALA A 29 14.28 -5.90 -14.48
N PRO A 30 14.53 -6.35 -13.22
CA PRO A 30 14.82 -7.75 -12.99
C PRO A 30 13.67 -8.54 -13.62
N GLU A 31 14.01 -9.64 -14.33
CA GLU A 31 12.98 -10.57 -14.81
C GLU A 31 12.09 -10.89 -13.62
N GLU A 32 10.87 -10.35 -13.63
CA GLU A 32 9.83 -10.77 -12.69
C GLU A 32 9.70 -12.28 -12.91
N ARG A 33 10.22 -13.08 -11.98
CA ARG A 33 9.64 -14.40 -11.77
C ARG A 33 8.18 -14.11 -11.46
N ALA A 34 7.33 -14.35 -12.45
CA ALA A 34 5.90 -14.36 -12.26
C ALA A 34 5.65 -15.28 -11.07
N GLU A 35 5.38 -14.68 -9.89
CA GLU A 35 4.82 -15.45 -8.81
C GLU A 35 3.59 -16.15 -9.41
N ASP A 36 3.53 -17.46 -9.24
CA ASP A 36 2.31 -18.23 -9.43
C ASP A 36 1.26 -17.66 -8.46
N ILE A 37 0.64 -16.55 -8.88
CA ILE A 37 -0.48 -16.02 -8.18
C ILE A 37 -1.66 -16.93 -8.53
N THR A 38 -1.70 -18.14 -7.98
CA THR A 38 -2.96 -18.85 -7.83
C THR A 38 -3.92 -17.88 -7.16
N GLY A 39 -5.13 -17.73 -7.68
CA GLY A 39 -6.06 -16.68 -7.24
C GLY A 39 -6.36 -16.64 -5.74
N PHE A 40 -5.83 -17.57 -4.94
CA PHE A 40 -5.86 -17.60 -3.47
C PHE A 40 -4.80 -18.56 -2.93
N TYR A 41 -4.45 -18.40 -1.67
CA TYR A 41 -3.70 -19.39 -0.91
C TYR A 41 -4.48 -19.81 0.36
N VAL A 42 -4.15 -20.96 0.94
CA VAL A 42 -4.89 -21.54 2.08
C VAL A 42 -3.96 -21.71 3.27
N VAL A 43 -4.37 -21.17 4.42
CA VAL A 43 -3.68 -21.40 5.70
C VAL A 43 -4.71 -21.78 6.76
N ASN A 44 -4.48 -22.87 7.46
CA ASN A 44 -5.39 -23.40 8.49
C ASN A 44 -6.85 -23.59 8.00
N GLY A 45 -7.03 -23.90 6.70
CA GLY A 45 -8.36 -24.06 6.10
C GLY A 45 -9.04 -22.77 5.65
N GLU A 46 -8.47 -21.61 5.97
CA GLU A 46 -8.93 -20.29 5.54
C GLU A 46 -8.29 -19.87 4.23
N ARG A 47 -9.07 -19.26 3.34
CA ARG A 47 -8.62 -18.80 2.03
C ARG A 47 -8.32 -17.31 2.06
N TYR A 48 -7.14 -16.94 1.57
CA TYR A 48 -6.71 -15.56 1.43
C TYR A 48 -6.54 -15.21 -0.04
N TYR A 49 -7.08 -14.08 -0.45
CA TYR A 49 -7.05 -13.60 -1.84
C TYR A 49 -6.12 -12.39 -1.95
N PRO A 50 -4.90 -12.55 -2.49
CA PRO A 50 -4.01 -11.42 -2.72
C PRO A 50 -4.66 -10.35 -3.58
N LEU A 51 -4.39 -9.09 -3.25
CA LEU A 51 -4.83 -7.95 -4.05
C LEU A 51 -4.02 -7.90 -5.35
N PRO A 52 -4.65 -7.49 -6.47
CA PRO A 52 -3.94 -7.38 -7.75
C PRO A 52 -2.92 -6.25 -7.76
N ASP A 53 -3.17 -5.20 -6.98
CA ASP A 53 -2.31 -4.05 -6.80
C ASP A 53 -2.43 -3.50 -5.37
N SER A 54 -1.61 -2.52 -5.05
CA SER A 54 -1.59 -1.89 -3.73
C SER A 54 -2.09 -0.44 -3.75
N MET A 55 -2.62 0.01 -4.88
CA MET A 55 -2.99 1.42 -5.07
C MET A 55 -4.07 1.84 -4.07
N GLY A 56 -3.78 2.88 -3.30
CA GLY A 56 -4.70 3.45 -2.32
C GLY A 56 -5.05 2.56 -1.13
N PHE A 57 -4.34 1.44 -0.95
CA PHE A 57 -4.58 0.56 0.18
C PHE A 57 -4.17 1.21 1.50
N ILE A 58 -5.09 1.23 2.44
CA ILE A 58 -4.90 1.72 3.80
C ILE A 58 -5.71 0.82 4.71
N GLU A 59 -5.10 0.43 5.82
CA GLU A 59 -5.72 -0.43 6.81
C GLU A 59 -5.25 -0.01 8.21
N THR A 60 -6.15 -0.14 9.20
CA THR A 60 -5.85 0.11 10.62
C THR A 60 -6.09 -1.15 11.41
N GLY A 61 -5.19 -1.50 12.31
CA GLY A 61 -5.31 -2.69 13.13
C GLY A 61 -4.03 -2.97 13.92
N LYS A 62 -3.90 -4.18 14.47
CA LYS A 62 -2.73 -4.53 15.27
C LYS A 62 -1.56 -4.98 14.41
N ALA A 63 -0.38 -4.39 14.70
CA ALA A 63 0.90 -4.93 14.28
C ALA A 63 1.51 -5.78 15.39
N SER A 64 2.28 -6.78 15.00
CA SER A 64 3.21 -7.52 15.84
C SER A 64 4.55 -7.60 15.09
N TRP A 65 5.50 -8.36 15.61
CA TRP A 65 6.76 -8.63 14.94
C TRP A 65 7.19 -10.07 15.13
N TYR A 66 7.98 -10.57 14.18
CA TYR A 66 8.56 -11.91 14.23
C TYR A 66 10.09 -11.79 14.23
N GLY A 67 10.72 -12.62 15.06
CA GLY A 67 12.11 -12.44 15.43
C GLY A 67 12.98 -13.66 15.14
N GLU A 68 13.80 -14.00 16.10
CA GLU A 68 14.96 -14.87 15.98
C GLU A 68 14.64 -16.28 15.45
N ASP A 69 13.49 -16.84 15.81
CA ASP A 69 13.06 -18.17 15.35
C ASP A 69 12.83 -18.28 13.82
N PHE A 70 12.61 -17.14 13.17
CA PHE A 70 12.38 -17.06 11.72
C PHE A 70 13.61 -16.58 10.95
N HIS A 71 14.60 -16.03 11.64
CA HIS A 71 15.81 -15.53 11.00
C HIS A 71 16.54 -16.64 10.22
N GLY A 72 16.91 -16.35 8.98
CA GLY A 72 17.56 -17.30 8.07
C GLY A 72 16.61 -18.30 7.37
N ARG A 73 15.29 -18.24 7.62
CA ARG A 73 14.31 -19.07 6.92
C ARG A 73 13.80 -18.38 5.64
N PRO A 74 13.36 -19.16 4.62
CA PRO A 74 12.75 -18.58 3.43
C PRO A 74 11.38 -17.98 3.74
N THR A 75 11.10 -16.82 3.16
CA THR A 75 9.79 -16.16 3.17
C THR A 75 8.93 -16.61 2.01
N SER A 76 7.67 -16.19 1.96
CA SER A 76 6.75 -16.47 0.84
C SER A 76 7.21 -15.86 -0.50
N SER A 77 8.07 -14.84 -0.47
CA SER A 77 8.72 -14.30 -1.69
C SER A 77 9.89 -15.14 -2.19
N GLY A 78 10.32 -16.15 -1.41
CA GLY A 78 11.52 -16.92 -1.66
C GLY A 78 12.83 -16.28 -1.16
N GLU A 79 12.76 -15.09 -0.59
CA GLU A 79 13.91 -14.43 0.05
C GLU A 79 14.23 -15.10 1.40
N ILE A 80 15.49 -15.02 1.82
CA ILE A 80 15.86 -15.43 3.18
C ILE A 80 15.53 -14.27 4.14
N PHE A 81 14.72 -14.57 5.15
CA PHE A 81 14.33 -13.58 6.15
C PHE A 81 15.52 -13.11 6.98
N ASP A 82 15.73 -11.79 6.96
CA ASP A 82 16.69 -11.10 7.80
C ASP A 82 15.92 -10.19 8.76
N MET A 83 15.92 -10.55 10.05
CA MET A 83 15.17 -9.83 11.08
C MET A 83 15.61 -8.38 11.27
N TYR A 84 16.79 -7.99 10.79
CA TYR A 84 17.32 -6.62 10.92
C TYR A 84 16.94 -5.72 9.74
N LYS A 85 16.54 -6.29 8.61
CA LYS A 85 16.04 -5.53 7.45
C LYS A 85 14.62 -5.04 7.69
N LYS A 86 14.23 -3.97 6.99
CA LYS A 86 12.89 -3.39 7.06
C LYS A 86 11.93 -4.14 6.12
N THR A 87 11.43 -5.27 6.58
CA THR A 87 10.46 -6.09 5.87
C THR A 87 9.27 -6.44 6.75
N ALA A 88 8.20 -6.91 6.12
CA ALA A 88 7.00 -7.32 6.85
C ALA A 88 6.22 -8.41 6.10
N ALA A 89 5.36 -9.11 6.84
CA ALA A 89 4.36 -10.02 6.32
C ALA A 89 2.99 -9.34 6.30
N HIS A 90 2.27 -9.50 5.17
CA HIS A 90 0.89 -9.05 5.02
C HIS A 90 0.06 -10.09 4.28
N LYS A 91 -1.24 -10.22 4.67
CA LYS A 91 -2.14 -11.26 4.14
C LYS A 91 -2.38 -11.10 2.64
N THR A 92 -2.70 -9.90 2.18
CA THR A 92 -3.27 -9.67 0.85
C THR A 92 -2.51 -8.70 -0.03
N LEU A 93 -1.71 -7.80 0.53
CA LEU A 93 -0.89 -6.88 -0.29
C LEU A 93 0.05 -7.65 -1.22
N PRO A 94 0.25 -7.20 -2.46
CA PRO A 94 1.22 -7.82 -3.37
C PRO A 94 2.62 -7.86 -2.75
N ILE A 95 3.33 -8.96 -2.94
CA ILE A 95 4.75 -9.06 -2.56
C ILE A 95 5.54 -7.97 -3.30
N GLY A 96 6.52 -7.38 -2.62
CA GLY A 96 7.31 -6.25 -3.13
C GLY A 96 6.68 -4.87 -2.89
N THR A 97 5.45 -4.80 -2.33
CA THR A 97 4.84 -3.52 -1.97
C THR A 97 5.57 -2.88 -0.81
N TYR A 98 5.90 -1.61 -0.93
CA TYR A 98 6.39 -0.78 0.17
C TYR A 98 5.21 -0.18 0.93
N VAL A 99 5.29 -0.21 2.24
CA VAL A 99 4.22 0.20 3.16
C VAL A 99 4.79 1.13 4.22
N LYS A 100 4.17 2.28 4.41
CA LYS A 100 4.40 3.13 5.59
C LYS A 100 3.57 2.58 6.74
N VAL A 101 4.22 2.23 7.83
CA VAL A 101 3.59 1.76 9.07
C VAL A 101 3.71 2.87 10.10
N ILE A 102 2.59 3.32 10.64
CA ILE A 102 2.50 4.38 11.65
C ILE A 102 1.98 3.76 12.94
N ASN A 103 2.75 3.84 14.00
CA ASN A 103 2.30 3.46 15.33
C ASN A 103 1.37 4.55 15.88
N LEU A 104 0.12 4.20 16.16
CA LEU A 104 -0.91 5.16 16.58
C LEU A 104 -0.77 5.63 18.03
N GLU A 105 0.06 4.96 18.83
CA GLU A 105 0.32 5.34 20.22
C GLU A 105 1.35 6.47 20.36
N ASN A 106 2.32 6.52 19.44
CA ASN A 106 3.43 7.50 19.52
C ASN A 106 3.65 8.32 18.25
N ASN A 107 2.88 8.05 17.15
CA ASN A 107 3.00 8.65 15.83
C ASN A 107 4.35 8.41 15.12
N GLU A 108 5.19 7.53 15.63
CA GLU A 108 6.42 7.10 14.94
C GLU A 108 6.07 6.23 13.73
N SER A 109 6.88 6.33 12.69
CA SER A 109 6.61 5.59 11.46
C SER A 109 7.88 5.02 10.83
N THR A 110 7.73 3.88 10.18
CA THR A 110 8.78 3.25 9.37
C THR A 110 8.22 2.83 8.00
N ILE A 111 9.11 2.63 7.04
CA ILE A 111 8.74 2.07 5.74
C ILE A 111 9.31 0.67 5.65
N VAL A 112 8.45 -0.30 5.31
CA VAL A 112 8.80 -1.70 5.17
C VAL A 112 8.41 -2.22 3.80
N ARG A 113 9.10 -3.24 3.31
CA ARG A 113 8.72 -3.95 2.10
C ARG A 113 8.02 -5.26 2.47
N ILE A 114 6.87 -5.50 1.87
CA ILE A 114 6.15 -6.77 2.03
C ILE A 114 6.90 -7.86 1.26
N ASN A 115 7.41 -8.86 1.98
CA ASN A 115 8.10 -10.01 1.40
C ASN A 115 7.61 -11.35 1.93
N ASP A 116 6.59 -11.33 2.80
CA ASP A 116 6.04 -12.56 3.36
C ASP A 116 4.51 -12.51 3.50
N ARG A 117 3.89 -13.68 3.75
CA ARG A 117 2.46 -13.86 4.00
C ARG A 117 2.17 -14.06 5.48
N GLY A 118 1.08 -13.48 5.94
CA GLY A 118 0.62 -13.42 7.32
C GLY A 118 0.26 -12.00 7.71
N PRO A 119 -0.07 -11.75 8.97
CA PRO A 119 -0.27 -12.68 10.08
C PRO A 119 -1.57 -13.52 9.95
N PHE A 120 -1.52 -14.77 10.42
CA PHE A 120 -2.68 -15.65 10.44
C PHE A 120 -3.30 -15.72 11.84
N VAL A 121 -3.13 -14.67 12.63
CA VAL A 121 -3.72 -14.46 13.95
C VAL A 121 -4.80 -13.41 13.84
N LYS A 122 -5.98 -13.70 14.36
CA LYS A 122 -7.14 -12.80 14.33
C LYS A 122 -6.81 -11.44 14.95
N GLY A 123 -7.22 -10.36 14.27
CA GLY A 123 -7.03 -8.98 14.73
C GLY A 123 -5.66 -8.37 14.39
N ARG A 124 -4.69 -9.17 13.90
CA ARG A 124 -3.43 -8.65 13.38
C ARG A 124 -3.53 -8.43 11.87
N ILE A 125 -2.97 -7.31 11.42
CA ILE A 125 -2.95 -6.92 10.01
C ILE A 125 -1.55 -7.05 9.40
N ILE A 126 -0.50 -6.84 10.17
CA ILE A 126 0.89 -6.84 9.71
C ILE A 126 1.81 -7.41 10.78
N ASP A 127 2.78 -8.22 10.38
CA ASP A 127 3.88 -8.63 11.24
C ASP A 127 5.20 -8.04 10.70
N LEU A 128 5.87 -7.26 11.55
CA LEU A 128 7.10 -6.55 11.20
C LEU A 128 8.34 -7.41 11.45
N SER A 129 9.43 -7.11 10.77
CA SER A 129 10.74 -7.54 11.20
C SER A 129 11.14 -6.83 12.51
N TYR A 130 12.10 -7.38 13.25
CA TYR A 130 12.62 -6.76 14.48
C TYR A 130 13.18 -5.36 14.21
N GLY A 131 13.93 -5.17 13.10
CA GLY A 131 14.50 -3.89 12.72
C GLY A 131 13.44 -2.81 12.53
N ALA A 132 12.33 -3.14 11.87
CA ALA A 132 11.20 -2.23 11.68
C ALA A 132 10.45 -1.98 13.00
N ALA A 133 10.17 -3.02 13.77
CA ALA A 133 9.47 -2.93 15.05
C ALA A 133 10.21 -2.06 16.08
N LYS A 134 11.54 -2.10 16.05
CA LYS A 134 12.39 -1.28 16.93
C LYS A 134 12.26 0.21 16.61
N GLU A 135 12.19 0.60 15.33
CA GLU A 135 12.09 2.01 14.91
C GLU A 135 10.81 2.68 15.40
N ILE A 136 9.71 1.96 15.45
CA ILE A 136 8.42 2.49 15.88
C ILE A 136 8.02 2.03 17.29
N HIS A 137 9.01 1.56 18.07
CA HIS A 137 8.89 1.19 19.50
C HIS A 137 7.90 0.07 19.79
N ILE A 138 7.66 -0.86 18.84
CA ILE A 138 6.80 -2.04 19.03
C ILE A 138 7.60 -3.26 19.57
N ALA A 139 8.91 -3.27 19.43
CA ALA A 139 9.74 -4.43 19.78
C ALA A 139 9.61 -4.84 21.26
N VAL A 140 9.48 -3.89 22.19
CA VAL A 140 9.37 -4.18 23.65
C VAL A 140 7.94 -4.59 24.03
N PRO A 141 6.86 -3.84 23.68
CA PRO A 141 5.50 -4.24 24.02
C PRO A 141 5.02 -5.47 23.21
N GLY A 142 5.71 -5.83 22.12
CA GLY A 142 5.39 -6.98 21.27
C GLY A 142 4.29 -6.72 20.22
N SER A 143 3.40 -5.77 20.47
CA SER A 143 2.34 -5.35 19.55
C SER A 143 1.87 -3.93 19.83
N ALA A 144 1.30 -3.26 18.82
CA ALA A 144 0.67 -1.95 18.94
C ALA A 144 -0.42 -1.78 17.88
N ASP A 145 -1.30 -0.81 18.09
CA ASP A 145 -2.25 -0.39 17.06
C ASP A 145 -1.53 0.49 16.05
N VAL A 146 -1.65 0.13 14.77
CA VAL A 146 -0.97 0.80 13.67
C VAL A 146 -1.95 1.16 12.56
N LYS A 147 -1.55 2.16 11.77
CA LYS A 147 -2.11 2.45 10.47
C LYS A 147 -1.06 2.12 9.41
N ILE A 148 -1.44 1.34 8.41
CA ILE A 148 -0.59 1.03 7.26
C ILE A 148 -1.09 1.74 6.01
N ILE A 149 -0.16 2.24 5.20
CA ILE A 149 -0.44 2.95 3.95
C ILE A 149 0.49 2.37 2.89
N ALA A 150 -0.09 1.74 1.87
CA ALA A 150 0.72 1.24 0.76
C ALA A 150 1.25 2.41 -0.08
N LEU A 151 2.56 2.43 -0.29
CA LEU A 151 3.26 3.45 -1.08
C LEU A 151 3.42 3.06 -2.55
N GLY A 152 3.24 1.80 -2.87
CA GLY A 152 3.45 1.24 -4.19
C GLY A 152 4.64 0.29 -4.26
N LYS A 153 4.96 -0.13 -5.48
CA LYS A 153 6.13 -0.95 -5.75
C LYS A 153 7.35 -0.08 -6.08
N GLU A 154 8.52 -0.66 -5.96
CA GLU A 154 9.76 -0.09 -6.44
C GLU A 154 9.72 0.07 -7.96
N ILE A 155 10.06 1.26 -8.44
CA ILE A 155 10.16 1.59 -9.86
C ILE A 155 11.62 1.72 -10.32
N GLY A 156 12.56 1.59 -9.42
CA GLY A 156 14.00 1.67 -9.69
C GLY A 156 14.81 1.89 -8.41
N GLU A 157 16.12 1.96 -8.58
CA GLU A 157 17.06 2.24 -7.50
C GLU A 157 17.88 3.48 -7.82
N LEU A 158 18.04 4.35 -6.85
CA LEU A 158 19.04 5.41 -6.87
C LEU A 158 20.32 4.90 -6.19
N ARG A 159 21.40 4.78 -6.94
CA ARG A 159 22.71 4.41 -6.38
C ARG A 159 23.37 5.65 -5.79
N SER A 160 23.78 5.56 -4.53
CA SER A 160 24.60 6.56 -3.86
C SER A 160 25.91 5.91 -3.37
N GLU A 161 26.86 6.73 -2.93
CA GLU A 161 28.12 6.22 -2.36
C GLU A 161 27.89 5.38 -1.11
N ASP A 162 26.79 5.63 -0.39
CA ASP A 162 26.41 4.92 0.85
C ASP A 162 25.50 3.70 0.61
N GLY A 163 25.17 3.39 -0.66
CA GLY A 163 24.32 2.25 -1.00
C GLY A 163 23.25 2.56 -2.05
N SER A 164 22.27 1.64 -2.16
CA SER A 164 21.15 1.76 -3.07
C SER A 164 19.88 2.17 -2.30
N ILE A 165 19.16 3.16 -2.82
CA ILE A 165 17.90 3.66 -2.26
C ILE A 165 16.79 3.33 -3.26
N PRO A 166 15.73 2.58 -2.86
CA PRO A 166 14.63 2.28 -3.76
C PRO A 166 13.86 3.56 -4.13
N LEU A 167 13.59 3.72 -5.42
CA LEU A 167 12.70 4.75 -5.93
C LEU A 167 11.28 4.19 -5.96
N LEU A 168 10.38 4.83 -5.23
CA LEU A 168 8.98 4.46 -5.17
C LEU A 168 8.15 5.46 -5.99
N ASP A 169 7.17 4.97 -6.73
CA ASP A 169 6.13 5.81 -7.32
C ASP A 169 5.11 6.17 -6.22
N ILE A 170 5.40 7.22 -5.48
CA ILE A 170 4.54 7.69 -4.40
C ILE A 170 3.52 8.67 -4.99
N LYS A 171 2.26 8.27 -5.02
CA LYS A 171 1.14 9.17 -5.33
C LYS A 171 0.70 9.91 -4.06
N GLU A 172 0.17 11.14 -4.21
CA GLU A 172 -0.39 11.88 -3.08
C GLU A 172 -1.51 11.07 -2.41
N PHE A 173 -1.37 10.80 -1.11
CA PHE A 173 -2.26 9.89 -0.39
C PHE A 173 -3.46 10.58 0.28
N GLU A 174 -3.36 11.88 0.55
CA GLU A 174 -4.36 12.57 1.36
C GLU A 174 -5.58 13.02 0.57
N THR A 175 -5.41 13.25 -0.73
CA THR A 175 -6.46 13.69 -1.64
C THR A 175 -6.63 12.72 -2.82
N GLY A 176 -7.86 12.52 -3.25
CA GLY A 176 -8.22 11.60 -4.33
C GLY A 176 -9.63 11.10 -4.18
N GLU A 177 -10.06 10.18 -5.04
CA GLU A 177 -11.32 9.48 -4.84
C GLU A 177 -11.07 8.18 -4.07
N PHE A 178 -11.73 8.04 -2.93
CA PHE A 178 -11.65 6.89 -2.05
C PHE A 178 -13.01 6.23 -1.89
N THR A 179 -12.98 4.93 -1.69
CA THR A 179 -14.14 4.12 -1.31
C THR A 179 -13.72 3.10 -0.26
N VAL A 180 -14.66 2.47 0.43
CA VAL A 180 -14.33 1.40 1.37
C VAL A 180 -14.83 0.08 0.79
N GLN A 181 -13.92 -0.87 0.59
CA GLN A 181 -14.27 -2.23 0.21
C GLN A 181 -14.73 -3.00 1.46
N VAL A 182 -15.96 -3.51 1.40
CA VAL A 182 -16.57 -4.26 2.51
C VAL A 182 -16.34 -5.76 2.40
N GLY A 183 -16.12 -6.23 1.18
CA GLY A 183 -15.86 -7.64 0.92
C GLY A 183 -15.69 -7.95 -0.56
N ALA A 184 -15.23 -9.17 -0.84
CA ALA A 184 -15.14 -9.73 -2.19
C ALA A 184 -15.86 -11.09 -2.20
N PHE A 185 -16.73 -11.30 -3.17
CA PHE A 185 -17.61 -12.47 -3.25
C PHE A 185 -17.39 -13.21 -4.56
N LYS A 186 -17.36 -14.53 -4.53
CA LYS A 186 -17.38 -15.36 -5.75
C LYS A 186 -18.77 -15.41 -6.39
N GLU A 187 -19.79 -15.43 -5.54
CA GLU A 187 -21.19 -15.49 -5.97
C GLU A 187 -21.78 -14.08 -6.03
N LYS A 188 -22.22 -13.66 -7.21
CA LYS A 188 -22.80 -12.32 -7.43
C LYS A 188 -24.00 -12.06 -6.51
N ASN A 189 -24.83 -13.07 -6.26
CA ASN A 189 -25.99 -12.94 -5.41
C ASN A 189 -25.65 -12.59 -3.97
N ASN A 190 -24.53 -13.08 -3.42
CA ASN A 190 -24.08 -12.73 -2.08
C ASN A 190 -23.66 -11.25 -2.01
N ALA A 191 -22.96 -10.75 -3.04
CA ALA A 191 -22.62 -9.34 -3.14
C ALA A 191 -23.89 -8.46 -3.26
N LEU A 192 -24.84 -8.86 -4.11
CA LEU A 192 -26.11 -8.14 -4.28
C LEU A 192 -26.93 -8.10 -3.00
N TYR A 193 -27.06 -9.22 -2.30
CA TYR A 193 -27.78 -9.28 -1.03
C TYR A 193 -27.22 -8.32 0.02
N LEU A 194 -25.89 -8.29 0.16
CA LEU A 194 -25.25 -7.37 1.11
C LEU A 194 -25.35 -5.92 0.61
N ALA A 195 -25.22 -5.68 -0.70
CA ALA A 195 -25.35 -4.35 -1.27
C ALA A 195 -26.72 -3.72 -0.97
N GLU A 196 -27.83 -4.46 -1.15
CA GLU A 196 -29.17 -3.98 -0.85
C GLU A 196 -29.35 -3.58 0.61
N ARG A 197 -28.74 -4.30 1.54
CA ARG A 197 -28.73 -3.96 2.97
C ARG A 197 -27.95 -2.68 3.26
N LEU A 198 -26.81 -2.50 2.60
CA LEU A 198 -25.95 -1.33 2.81
C LEU A 198 -26.47 -0.07 2.13
N LYS A 199 -27.25 -0.17 1.05
CA LYS A 199 -27.92 0.96 0.41
C LYS A 199 -28.88 1.71 1.32
N VAL A 200 -29.38 1.08 2.37
CA VAL A 200 -30.23 1.73 3.37
C VAL A 200 -29.44 2.72 4.24
N ILE A 201 -28.12 2.53 4.31
CA ILE A 201 -27.23 3.24 5.24
C ILE A 201 -26.26 4.19 4.52
N PHE A 202 -25.87 3.81 3.29
CA PHE A 202 -24.86 4.52 2.49
C PHE A 202 -25.47 4.93 1.14
N ASP A 203 -25.28 6.20 0.78
CA ASP A 203 -25.77 6.77 -0.49
C ASP A 203 -25.07 6.19 -1.72
N TYR A 204 -23.82 5.72 -1.55
CA TYR A 204 -23.08 5.07 -2.60
C TYR A 204 -22.75 3.64 -2.18
N VAL A 205 -23.26 2.69 -2.95
CA VAL A 205 -22.95 1.24 -2.84
C VAL A 205 -22.81 0.71 -4.26
N ASN A 206 -21.63 0.18 -4.56
CA ASN A 206 -21.30 -0.32 -5.89
C ASN A 206 -20.66 -1.71 -5.81
N ILE A 207 -20.97 -2.54 -6.80
CA ILE A 207 -20.34 -3.84 -6.99
C ILE A 207 -19.47 -3.75 -8.23
N MET A 208 -18.18 -3.98 -8.08
CA MET A 208 -17.22 -4.03 -9.17
C MET A 208 -16.87 -5.48 -9.47
N GLU A 209 -16.99 -5.87 -10.74
CA GLU A 209 -16.48 -7.16 -11.20
C GLU A 209 -14.95 -7.05 -11.33
N TYR A 210 -14.28 -8.00 -10.73
CA TYR A 210 -12.85 -8.16 -10.84
C TYR A 210 -12.55 -9.57 -11.36
N ILE A 211 -11.79 -9.65 -12.42
CA ILE A 211 -11.31 -10.91 -12.98
C ILE A 211 -9.87 -11.08 -12.54
N ASP A 212 -9.60 -12.14 -11.80
CA ASP A 212 -8.23 -12.48 -11.45
C ASP A 212 -7.51 -13.10 -12.67
N LYS A 213 -6.23 -13.35 -12.51
CA LYS A 213 -5.40 -13.92 -13.57
C LYS A 213 -5.75 -15.37 -13.95
N ASP A 214 -6.43 -16.10 -13.06
CA ASP A 214 -6.96 -17.43 -13.31
C ASP A 214 -8.34 -17.38 -13.98
N ASN A 215 -8.74 -16.19 -14.49
CA ASN A 215 -10.01 -15.91 -15.11
C ASN A 215 -11.21 -16.15 -14.16
N GLN A 216 -10.98 -16.09 -12.83
CA GLN A 216 -12.05 -16.17 -11.85
C GLN A 216 -12.66 -14.77 -11.62
N ILE A 217 -13.99 -14.71 -11.65
CA ILE A 217 -14.73 -13.47 -11.41
C ILE A 217 -15.00 -13.32 -9.92
N PHE A 218 -14.67 -12.15 -9.38
CA PHE A 218 -15.01 -11.71 -8.02
C PHE A 218 -15.87 -10.47 -8.07
N PHE A 219 -16.81 -10.37 -7.16
CA PHE A 219 -17.69 -9.23 -6.99
C PHE A 219 -17.26 -8.47 -5.74
N ARG A 220 -16.55 -7.36 -5.93
CA ARG A 220 -16.08 -6.50 -4.84
C ARG A 220 -17.15 -5.50 -4.51
N LEU A 221 -17.56 -5.46 -3.25
CA LEU A 221 -18.56 -4.54 -2.77
C LEU A 221 -17.88 -3.32 -2.13
N HIS A 222 -18.16 -2.17 -2.68
CA HIS A 222 -17.62 -0.88 -2.27
C HIS A 222 -18.74 0.00 -1.76
N VAL A 223 -18.48 0.73 -0.68
CA VAL A 223 -19.43 1.71 -0.12
C VAL A 223 -18.77 3.07 0.06
N SER A 224 -19.59 4.13 -0.01
CA SER A 224 -19.18 5.53 0.08
C SER A 224 -18.22 5.96 -1.05
N LYS A 225 -18.26 7.26 -1.35
CA LYS A 225 -17.22 7.97 -2.12
C LYS A 225 -16.74 9.16 -1.30
N SER A 226 -15.43 9.27 -1.16
CA SER A 226 -14.79 10.34 -0.40
C SER A 226 -13.66 10.95 -1.19
N THR A 227 -13.48 12.27 -1.09
CA THR A 227 -12.39 12.99 -1.77
C THR A 227 -11.15 13.12 -0.90
N THR A 228 -11.24 12.70 0.36
CA THR A 228 -10.12 12.69 1.30
C THR A 228 -10.03 11.37 2.03
N LEU A 229 -8.81 10.98 2.36
CA LEU A 229 -8.53 9.79 3.15
C LEU A 229 -9.18 9.83 4.54
N ALA A 230 -9.16 11.00 5.20
CA ALA A 230 -9.75 11.16 6.53
C ALA A 230 -11.23 10.80 6.53
N LYS A 231 -11.98 11.28 5.51
CA LYS A 231 -13.41 10.98 5.39
C LYS A 231 -13.69 9.52 5.05
N ALA A 232 -12.82 8.88 4.27
CA ALA A 232 -12.92 7.43 4.02
C ALA A 232 -12.67 6.63 5.31
N GLY A 233 -11.73 7.07 6.17
CA GLY A 233 -11.46 6.45 7.47
C GLY A 233 -12.63 6.53 8.46
N GLU A 234 -13.41 7.62 8.43
CA GLU A 234 -14.65 7.71 9.23
C GLU A 234 -15.68 6.66 8.80
N ILE A 235 -15.76 6.40 7.49
CA ILE A 235 -16.67 5.37 6.94
C ILE A 235 -16.19 3.96 7.26
N GLU A 236 -14.88 3.70 7.14
CA GLU A 236 -14.27 2.43 7.52
C GLU A 236 -14.58 2.10 8.97
N LYS A 237 -14.30 3.03 9.89
CA LYS A 237 -14.61 2.86 11.32
C LYS A 237 -16.08 2.58 11.56
N ARG A 238 -16.99 3.30 10.87
CA ARG A 238 -18.43 3.03 10.98
C ARG A 238 -18.80 1.63 10.53
N LEU A 239 -18.14 1.10 9.50
CA LEU A 239 -18.33 -0.27 9.02
C LEU A 239 -17.80 -1.29 10.03
N GLU A 240 -16.64 -1.04 10.64
CA GLU A 240 -16.10 -1.87 11.71
C GLU A 240 -17.07 -1.96 12.90
N ASP A 241 -17.63 -0.83 13.34
CA ASP A 241 -18.65 -0.75 14.41
C ASP A 241 -19.93 -1.52 14.06
N MET A 242 -20.23 -1.67 12.76
CA MET A 242 -21.34 -2.49 12.26
C MET A 242 -20.98 -3.98 12.11
N GLY A 243 -19.74 -4.37 12.41
CA GLY A 243 -19.26 -5.76 12.37
C GLY A 243 -18.50 -6.14 11.08
N PHE A 244 -18.23 -5.19 10.18
CA PHE A 244 -17.42 -5.42 8.97
C PHE A 244 -15.94 -5.16 9.27
N THR A 245 -15.35 -5.98 10.12
CA THR A 245 -13.96 -5.80 10.64
C THR A 245 -12.86 -6.05 9.61
N GLU A 246 -13.20 -6.58 8.44
CA GLU A 246 -12.26 -6.83 7.33
C GLU A 246 -12.42 -5.79 6.20
N SER A 247 -13.14 -4.68 6.47
CA SER A 247 -13.26 -3.58 5.51
C SER A 247 -11.96 -2.77 5.46
N PHE A 248 -11.67 -2.23 4.29
CA PHE A 248 -10.49 -1.40 4.09
C PHE A 248 -10.70 -0.34 3.00
N ILE A 249 -9.95 0.76 3.11
CA ILE A 249 -10.04 1.87 2.17
C ILE A 249 -9.32 1.52 0.87
N VAL A 250 -9.97 1.85 -0.25
CA VAL A 250 -9.40 1.73 -1.60
C VAL A 250 -9.47 3.08 -2.30
N ARG A 251 -8.41 3.47 -2.96
CA ARG A 251 -8.42 4.61 -3.89
C ARG A 251 -8.94 4.15 -5.25
N ILE A 252 -9.83 4.92 -5.88
CA ILE A 252 -10.45 4.60 -7.18
C ILE A 252 -10.11 5.66 -8.22
#